data_6853827ad973c5bb83110fa61ec5b551
#
_entry.id   6853827ad973c5bb83110fa61ec5b551
#
_cell.length_a   1.000
_cell.length_b   1.000
_cell.length_c   1.000
_cell.angle_alpha   90.00
_cell.angle_beta   90.00
_cell.angle_gamma   90.00
#
_symmetry.space_group_name_H-M   'P 1'
#
loop_
_entity.id
_entity.type
_entity.pdbx_description
1 polymer ?
#
loop_
_entity_poly.entity_id
_entity_poly.type
_entity_poly.pdbx_seq_one_letter_code
_entity_poly.pdbx_strand_id
1 'polypeptide(L)'
;MTRRGFIVSAASFASLPSLPAFASGKRDLSRPDLRLGVISDVHLRNFADSKTVSDVLRWYRDNQVDAVVVAGDVADYGLTWQMDAFMGAWADAFPASRNPRKNFEKVELVYVTGNHEFDIWKRITNIYPNANELESRVFVKNIEREWRRLFGEDYAPAFVKTVKGYPFFCVNFLSWDLVEHFKAVEDLYAREAEKIPKGRPFFHVQHCHPKGTCGAKPGAPAPLTEFMSQFQNLVCFSGHSHYSLEDDRSFWRGAFTSVNTATLQHVWRPDGTKELNFPQGLLVRVWPDFVHFERRNFRDGGRFDPAWEREIGNK
;
A
#
# COMPACT_ATOMS: atom_id res chain seq x y z
N MET A 1 -47.31 36.10 11.07
CA MET A 1 -45.99 35.46 10.97
C MET A 1 -46.18 33.97 11.28
N THR A 2 -46.29 33.13 10.27
CA THR A 2 -46.63 31.71 10.37
C THR A 2 -45.31 30.89 10.39
N ARG A 3 -45.09 30.14 11.46
CA ARG A 3 -44.01 29.15 11.56
C ARG A 3 -44.34 27.95 10.68
N ARG A 4 -43.53 27.70 9.66
CA ARG A 4 -43.54 26.45 8.91
C ARG A 4 -42.66 25.43 9.63
N GLY A 5 -43.27 24.36 10.17
CA GLY A 5 -42.59 23.21 10.70
C GLY A 5 -42.00 22.37 9.57
N PHE A 6 -40.70 22.03 9.68
CA PHE A 6 -40.09 21.04 8.83
C PHE A 6 -40.39 19.66 9.40
N ILE A 7 -41.06 18.85 8.63
CA ILE A 7 -41.24 17.40 8.91
C ILE A 7 -40.01 16.70 8.39
N VAL A 8 -39.18 16.16 9.31
CA VAL A 8 -38.09 15.25 8.97
C VAL A 8 -38.71 13.87 8.77
N SER A 9 -38.78 13.41 7.52
CA SER A 9 -39.17 12.06 7.19
C SER A 9 -38.08 11.09 7.59
N ALA A 10 -38.39 10.20 8.53
CA ALA A 10 -37.48 9.10 8.92
C ALA A 10 -37.43 8.08 7.75
N ALA A 11 -36.30 8.01 7.09
CA ALA A 11 -36.05 6.97 6.10
C ALA A 11 -35.84 5.64 6.85
N SER A 12 -36.77 4.70 6.61
CA SER A 12 -36.66 3.33 7.10
C SER A 12 -35.44 2.65 6.50
N PHE A 13 -34.54 2.20 7.34
CA PHE A 13 -33.45 1.31 6.93
C PHE A 13 -34.04 -0.04 6.54
N ALA A 14 -34.16 -0.28 5.23
CA ALA A 14 -34.44 -1.59 4.70
C ALA A 14 -33.26 -2.52 5.06
N SER A 15 -33.54 -3.62 5.77
CA SER A 15 -32.59 -4.68 6.04
C SER A 15 -32.09 -5.25 4.72
N LEU A 16 -30.78 -5.15 4.47
CA LEU A 16 -30.12 -5.77 3.34
C LEU A 16 -30.30 -7.30 3.43
N PRO A 17 -30.64 -7.99 2.33
CA PRO A 17 -30.75 -9.43 2.32
C PRO A 17 -29.41 -10.05 2.72
N SER A 18 -29.46 -11.04 3.62
CA SER A 18 -28.32 -11.87 3.99
C SER A 18 -27.75 -12.54 2.74
N LEU A 19 -26.48 -12.28 2.45
CA LEU A 19 -25.77 -12.93 1.35
C LEU A 19 -25.74 -14.46 1.57
N PRO A 20 -25.87 -15.27 0.52
CA PRO A 20 -25.81 -16.72 0.63
C PRO A 20 -24.47 -17.14 1.25
N ALA A 21 -24.50 -18.00 2.27
CA ALA A 21 -23.33 -18.62 2.84
C ALA A 21 -22.65 -19.43 1.72
N PHE A 22 -21.45 -19.03 1.35
CA PHE A 22 -20.62 -19.80 0.43
C PHE A 22 -20.35 -21.20 1.03
N ALA A 23 -20.52 -22.23 0.22
CA ALA A 23 -20.22 -23.61 0.60
C ALA A 23 -18.78 -23.68 1.15
N SER A 24 -18.63 -24.16 2.38
CA SER A 24 -17.37 -24.24 3.12
C SER A 24 -16.49 -25.42 2.67
N GLY A 25 -16.22 -25.53 1.39
CA GLY A 25 -15.08 -26.31 0.91
C GLY A 25 -13.83 -25.45 1.09
N LYS A 26 -12.86 -25.89 1.90
CA LYS A 26 -11.58 -25.17 2.00
C LYS A 26 -10.99 -25.04 0.59
N ARG A 27 -10.86 -23.81 0.10
CA ARG A 27 -10.24 -23.52 -1.19
C ARG A 27 -8.78 -23.97 -1.16
N ASP A 28 -8.29 -24.49 -2.27
CA ASP A 28 -6.86 -24.77 -2.44
C ASP A 28 -6.10 -23.45 -2.57
N LEU A 29 -5.42 -23.04 -1.50
CA LEU A 29 -4.62 -21.84 -1.46
C LEU A 29 -3.23 -22.00 -2.09
N SER A 30 -2.88 -23.19 -2.61
CA SER A 30 -1.55 -23.48 -3.17
C SER A 30 -1.31 -22.88 -4.55
N ARG A 31 -2.39 -22.62 -5.33
CA ARG A 31 -2.32 -22.18 -6.74
C ARG A 31 -3.06 -20.88 -7.03
N PRO A 32 -2.65 -19.75 -6.46
CA PRO A 32 -3.19 -18.46 -6.85
C PRO A 32 -2.67 -18.04 -8.22
N ASP A 33 -3.45 -17.19 -8.91
CA ASP A 33 -3.01 -16.55 -10.16
C ASP A 33 -1.88 -15.53 -9.88
N LEU A 34 -1.94 -14.87 -8.71
CA LEU A 34 -1.00 -13.82 -8.32
C LEU A 34 -0.70 -13.94 -6.81
N ARG A 35 0.59 -13.84 -6.46
CA ARG A 35 1.09 -13.72 -5.08
C ARG A 35 1.75 -12.38 -4.88
N LEU A 36 1.36 -11.68 -3.82
CA LEU A 36 1.93 -10.38 -3.47
C LEU A 36 2.56 -10.41 -2.08
N GLY A 37 3.76 -9.86 -1.95
CA GLY A 37 4.24 -9.31 -0.70
C GLY A 37 3.76 -7.87 -0.61
N VAL A 38 3.24 -7.42 0.55
CA VAL A 38 2.78 -6.04 0.70
C VAL A 38 3.35 -5.45 1.98
N ILE A 39 4.04 -4.31 1.84
CA ILE A 39 4.66 -3.56 2.93
C ILE A 39 4.48 -2.06 2.72
N SER A 40 4.72 -1.29 3.77
CA SER A 40 4.88 0.17 3.74
C SER A 40 5.72 0.65 4.91
N ASP A 41 5.89 1.96 5.03
CA ASP A 41 6.48 2.61 6.20
C ASP A 41 7.77 1.92 6.63
N VAL A 42 8.66 1.76 5.67
CA VAL A 42 9.97 1.10 5.83
C VAL A 42 10.90 1.97 6.67
N HIS A 43 10.81 3.30 6.50
CA HIS A 43 11.56 4.31 7.25
C HIS A 43 13.03 3.97 7.42
N LEU A 44 13.74 3.78 6.33
CA LEU A 44 15.18 3.58 6.35
C LEU A 44 15.88 4.81 6.92
N ARG A 45 16.46 4.69 8.11
CA ARG A 45 17.18 5.76 8.83
C ARG A 45 18.67 5.51 8.88
N ASN A 46 19.06 4.24 8.83
CA ASN A 46 20.44 3.80 8.97
C ASN A 46 20.63 2.42 8.34
N PHE A 47 21.86 1.95 8.29
CA PHE A 47 22.19 0.65 7.70
C PHE A 47 21.62 -0.56 8.46
N ALA A 48 21.32 -0.43 9.77
CA ALA A 48 20.70 -1.54 10.50
C ALA A 48 19.26 -1.79 10.03
N ASP A 49 18.53 -0.74 9.65
CA ASP A 49 17.18 -0.86 9.10
C ASP A 49 17.21 -1.63 7.76
N SER A 50 18.29 -1.50 6.98
CA SER A 50 18.48 -2.23 5.71
C SER A 50 18.48 -3.75 5.89
N LYS A 51 18.93 -4.25 7.05
CA LYS A 51 18.89 -5.69 7.34
C LYS A 51 17.45 -6.19 7.42
N THR A 52 16.57 -5.47 8.14
CA THR A 52 15.16 -5.83 8.23
C THR A 52 14.52 -5.89 6.84
N VAL A 53 14.78 -4.90 5.99
CA VAL A 53 14.30 -4.88 4.60
C VAL A 53 14.81 -6.09 3.83
N SER A 54 16.10 -6.40 3.92
CA SER A 54 16.69 -7.54 3.23
C SER A 54 16.09 -8.86 3.68
N ASP A 55 15.83 -9.03 4.98
CA ASP A 55 15.23 -10.25 5.53
C ASP A 55 13.78 -10.40 5.05
N VAL A 56 13.00 -9.32 5.04
CA VAL A 56 11.62 -9.31 4.54
C VAL A 56 11.54 -9.62 3.05
N LEU A 57 12.40 -8.99 2.24
CA LEU A 57 12.43 -9.22 0.79
C LEU A 57 12.88 -10.65 0.44
N ARG A 58 13.86 -11.20 1.17
CA ARG A 58 14.25 -12.62 1.03
C ARG A 58 13.12 -13.55 1.41
N TRP A 59 12.39 -13.25 2.48
CA TRP A 59 11.23 -14.04 2.88
C TRP A 59 10.17 -14.04 1.77
N TYR A 60 9.86 -12.89 1.14
CA TYR A 60 8.95 -12.83 0.01
C TYR A 60 9.46 -13.62 -1.20
N ARG A 61 10.76 -13.55 -1.51
CA ARG A 61 11.37 -14.39 -2.54
C ARG A 61 11.14 -15.87 -2.27
N ASP A 62 11.43 -16.31 -1.04
CA ASP A 62 11.31 -17.72 -0.64
C ASP A 62 9.86 -18.20 -0.64
N ASN A 63 8.90 -17.28 -0.50
CA ASN A 63 7.47 -17.53 -0.67
C ASN A 63 6.96 -17.31 -2.09
N GLN A 64 7.87 -17.13 -3.06
CA GLN A 64 7.57 -17.09 -4.49
C GLN A 64 6.53 -16.02 -4.85
N VAL A 65 6.66 -14.79 -4.31
CA VAL A 65 5.80 -13.69 -4.72
C VAL A 65 6.09 -13.26 -6.16
N ASP A 66 5.05 -12.87 -6.86
CA ASP A 66 5.13 -12.34 -8.23
C ASP A 66 5.42 -10.83 -8.23
N ALA A 67 5.00 -10.15 -7.18
CA ALA A 67 5.32 -8.74 -6.96
C ALA A 67 5.45 -8.42 -5.47
N VAL A 68 6.19 -7.35 -5.18
CA VAL A 68 6.14 -6.68 -3.88
C VAL A 68 5.53 -5.30 -4.06
N VAL A 69 4.45 -5.05 -3.33
CA VAL A 69 3.79 -3.74 -3.24
C VAL A 69 4.39 -2.98 -2.06
N VAL A 70 4.81 -1.75 -2.30
CA VAL A 70 5.36 -0.85 -1.28
C VAL A 70 4.53 0.42 -1.26
N ALA A 71 3.67 0.56 -0.25
CA ALA A 71 2.72 1.66 -0.15
C ALA A 71 3.31 2.90 0.57
N GLY A 72 4.51 3.33 0.15
CA GLY A 72 5.14 4.58 0.56
C GLY A 72 6.04 4.50 1.79
N ASP A 73 6.67 5.62 2.10
CA ASP A 73 7.57 5.86 3.23
C ASP A 73 8.73 4.84 3.31
N VAL A 74 9.43 4.65 2.19
CA VAL A 74 10.66 3.85 2.16
C VAL A 74 11.81 4.61 2.82
N ALA A 75 11.99 5.86 2.44
CA ALA A 75 12.98 6.74 3.03
C ALA A 75 12.39 7.47 4.25
N ASP A 76 13.14 7.56 5.37
CA ASP A 76 12.68 8.31 6.54
C ASP A 76 12.85 9.84 6.37
N TYR A 77 13.78 10.23 5.48
CA TYR A 77 14.15 11.64 5.23
C TYR A 77 14.18 12.01 3.74
N GLY A 78 13.63 11.20 2.85
CA GLY A 78 13.65 11.46 1.41
C GLY A 78 15.06 11.56 0.82
N LEU A 79 16.08 10.93 1.43
CA LEU A 79 17.47 10.98 0.99
C LEU A 79 17.76 9.89 -0.03
N THR A 80 18.53 10.25 -1.05
CA THR A 80 18.89 9.32 -2.14
C THR A 80 19.53 8.04 -1.64
N TRP A 81 20.43 8.11 -0.64
CA TRP A 81 21.08 6.91 -0.10
C TRP A 81 20.11 5.93 0.58
N GLN A 82 18.98 6.42 1.12
CA GLN A 82 17.95 5.57 1.72
C GLN A 82 17.25 4.75 0.64
N MET A 83 16.94 5.40 -0.48
CA MET A 83 16.40 4.70 -1.65
C MET A 83 17.41 3.74 -2.26
N ASP A 84 18.69 4.10 -2.32
CA ASP A 84 19.78 3.22 -2.78
C ASP A 84 19.91 1.97 -1.88
N ALA A 85 19.79 2.14 -0.57
CA ALA A 85 19.83 1.02 0.37
C ALA A 85 18.66 0.06 0.16
N PHE A 86 17.46 0.57 -0.07
CA PHE A 86 16.29 -0.25 -0.43
C PHE A 86 16.52 -0.99 -1.75
N MET A 87 16.96 -0.30 -2.78
CA MET A 87 17.20 -0.90 -4.09
C MET A 87 18.38 -1.88 -4.09
N GLY A 88 19.37 -1.70 -3.20
CA GLY A 88 20.41 -2.67 -2.93
C GLY A 88 19.84 -3.96 -2.35
N ALA A 89 19.04 -3.86 -1.29
CA ALA A 89 18.34 -5.00 -0.69
C ALA A 89 17.41 -5.71 -1.69
N TRP A 90 16.72 -4.94 -2.52
CA TRP A 90 15.88 -5.47 -3.62
C TRP A 90 16.70 -6.30 -4.61
N ALA A 91 17.81 -5.77 -5.08
CA ALA A 91 18.67 -6.44 -6.04
C ALA A 91 19.32 -7.72 -5.50
N ASP A 92 19.59 -7.75 -4.20
CA ASP A 92 20.12 -8.94 -3.51
C ASP A 92 19.02 -10.01 -3.31
N ALA A 93 17.80 -9.58 -3.00
CA ALA A 93 16.68 -10.51 -2.85
C ALA A 93 16.20 -11.08 -4.19
N PHE A 94 16.15 -10.23 -5.24
CA PHE A 94 15.61 -10.57 -6.56
C PHE A 94 16.64 -10.35 -7.69
N PRO A 95 17.69 -11.14 -7.75
CA PRO A 95 18.80 -10.95 -8.70
C PRO A 95 18.41 -11.11 -10.18
N ALA A 96 17.28 -11.75 -10.48
CA ALA A 96 16.76 -11.86 -11.85
C ALA A 96 16.35 -10.51 -12.44
N SER A 97 16.03 -9.53 -11.62
CA SER A 97 15.78 -8.16 -12.07
C SER A 97 17.01 -7.49 -12.70
N ARG A 98 18.22 -8.01 -12.39
CA ARG A 98 19.51 -7.57 -12.97
C ARG A 98 20.04 -8.49 -14.07
N ASN A 99 19.58 -9.74 -14.15
CA ASN A 99 20.11 -10.70 -15.12
C ASN A 99 18.99 -11.59 -15.72
N PRO A 100 18.34 -11.13 -16.80
CA PRO A 100 17.24 -11.85 -17.43
C PRO A 100 17.64 -13.19 -18.08
N ARG A 101 18.94 -13.54 -18.10
CA ARG A 101 19.42 -14.82 -18.68
C ARG A 101 19.35 -16.01 -17.72
N LYS A 102 19.01 -15.78 -16.43
CA LYS A 102 18.72 -16.85 -15.49
C LYS A 102 17.22 -17.03 -15.42
N ASN A 103 16.74 -18.27 -15.55
CA ASN A 103 15.32 -18.68 -15.53
C ASN A 103 14.60 -18.42 -14.17
N PHE A 104 14.85 -17.29 -13.54
CA PHE A 104 14.08 -16.83 -12.41
C PHE A 104 12.96 -15.94 -12.95
N GLU A 105 11.72 -16.21 -12.58
CA GLU A 105 10.61 -15.32 -12.86
C GLU A 105 10.93 -13.94 -12.27
N LYS A 106 10.75 -12.89 -13.08
CA LYS A 106 10.99 -11.52 -12.66
C LYS A 106 9.93 -11.11 -11.64
N VAL A 107 10.34 -10.83 -10.41
CA VAL A 107 9.45 -10.22 -9.39
C VAL A 107 9.30 -8.73 -9.70
N GLU A 108 8.06 -8.25 -9.76
CA GLU A 108 7.77 -6.84 -10.04
C GLU A 108 7.75 -6.02 -8.75
N LEU A 109 8.33 -4.82 -8.80
CA LEU A 109 8.20 -3.82 -7.73
C LEU A 109 7.04 -2.88 -8.08
N VAL A 110 6.01 -2.85 -7.25
CA VAL A 110 4.91 -1.87 -7.32
C VAL A 110 5.12 -0.88 -6.19
N TYR A 111 5.69 0.28 -6.49
CA TYR A 111 6.08 1.27 -5.50
C TYR A 111 5.36 2.59 -5.73
N VAL A 112 4.88 3.19 -4.65
CA VAL A 112 4.44 4.58 -4.58
C VAL A 112 5.21 5.30 -3.47
N THR A 113 5.41 6.60 -3.61
CA THR A 113 6.01 7.43 -2.57
C THR A 113 5.03 7.71 -1.44
N GLY A 114 5.54 7.93 -0.23
CA GLY A 114 4.79 8.43 0.90
C GLY A 114 5.18 9.86 1.27
N ASN A 115 4.68 10.34 2.40
CA ASN A 115 4.94 11.72 2.81
C ASN A 115 6.37 11.92 3.32
N HIS A 116 7.05 10.90 3.79
CA HIS A 116 8.45 11.00 4.21
C HIS A 116 9.41 11.19 3.04
N GLU A 117 9.05 10.80 1.84
CA GLU A 117 9.79 11.18 0.65
C GLU A 117 9.58 12.66 0.27
N PHE A 118 8.46 13.31 0.64
CA PHE A 118 8.10 14.68 0.21
C PHE A 118 8.12 15.74 1.29
N ASP A 119 7.61 15.43 2.48
CA ASP A 119 7.34 16.45 3.50
C ASP A 119 8.53 16.75 4.42
N ILE A 120 9.53 15.91 4.37
CA ILE A 120 10.63 15.96 5.32
C ILE A 120 11.65 17.08 5.02
N TRP A 121 11.57 17.70 3.84
CA TRP A 121 12.50 18.77 3.48
C TRP A 121 12.61 19.84 4.56
N LYS A 122 11.49 20.26 5.14
CA LYS A 122 11.47 21.21 6.25
C LYS A 122 12.19 20.69 7.50
N ARG A 123 12.13 19.39 7.76
CA ARG A 123 12.84 18.76 8.89
C ARG A 123 14.32 18.63 8.61
N ILE A 124 14.71 18.28 7.40
CA ILE A 124 16.11 18.19 6.98
C ILE A 124 16.80 19.53 7.16
N THR A 125 16.20 20.62 6.72
CA THR A 125 16.77 21.97 6.87
C THR A 125 16.91 22.40 8.34
N ASN A 126 16.05 21.90 9.23
CA ASN A 126 16.16 22.16 10.67
C ASN A 126 17.27 21.30 11.34
N ILE A 127 17.51 20.08 10.86
CA ILE A 127 18.51 19.17 11.40
C ILE A 127 19.91 19.45 10.82
N TYR A 128 19.96 19.88 9.55
CA TYR A 128 21.18 20.20 8.82
C TYR A 128 21.14 21.64 8.32
N PRO A 129 21.69 22.60 9.09
CA PRO A 129 21.69 24.02 8.72
C PRO A 129 22.34 24.33 7.36
N ASN A 130 23.24 23.47 6.90
CA ASN A 130 23.89 23.55 5.59
C ASN A 130 23.19 22.69 4.53
N ALA A 131 21.86 22.73 4.51
CA ALA A 131 21.03 21.93 3.62
C ALA A 131 21.37 22.07 2.12
N ASN A 132 22.01 23.16 1.71
CA ASN A 132 22.44 23.36 0.32
C ASN A 132 23.44 22.28 -0.14
N GLU A 133 24.27 21.73 0.73
CA GLU A 133 25.17 20.62 0.40
C GLU A 133 24.41 19.28 0.28
N LEU A 134 23.33 19.13 1.03
CA LEU A 134 22.45 17.97 0.99
C LEU A 134 21.44 18.03 -0.16
N GLU A 135 21.18 19.21 -0.75
CA GLU A 135 20.19 19.41 -1.80
C GLU A 135 20.38 18.48 -3.01
N SER A 136 21.61 18.20 -3.38
CA SER A 136 21.93 17.29 -4.48
C SER A 136 21.69 15.81 -4.14
N ARG A 137 21.50 15.49 -2.86
CA ARG A 137 21.32 14.12 -2.33
C ARG A 137 19.90 13.83 -1.88
N VAL A 138 18.97 14.75 -2.11
CA VAL A 138 17.56 14.57 -1.76
C VAL A 138 16.81 13.96 -2.93
N PHE A 139 16.18 12.82 -2.69
CA PHE A 139 15.42 12.07 -3.69
C PHE A 139 14.29 12.91 -4.27
N VAL A 140 13.46 13.49 -3.41
CA VAL A 140 12.26 14.23 -3.81
C VAL A 140 12.56 15.47 -4.68
N LYS A 141 13.64 16.18 -4.37
CA LYS A 141 14.03 17.38 -5.14
C LYS A 141 14.44 17.06 -6.57
N ASN A 142 14.88 15.83 -6.81
CA ASN A 142 15.34 15.35 -8.09
C ASN A 142 14.52 14.12 -8.53
N ILE A 143 13.25 14.06 -8.15
CA ILE A 143 12.43 12.86 -8.25
C ILE A 143 12.44 12.25 -9.66
N GLU A 144 12.30 13.06 -10.69
CA GLU A 144 12.31 12.58 -12.09
C GLU A 144 13.62 11.89 -12.47
N ARG A 145 14.75 12.52 -12.09
CA ARG A 145 16.08 11.97 -12.34
C ARG A 145 16.33 10.71 -11.53
N GLU A 146 16.03 10.75 -10.24
CA GLU A 146 16.26 9.63 -9.33
C GLU A 146 15.31 8.47 -9.59
N TRP A 147 14.06 8.75 -9.97
CA TRP A 147 13.11 7.73 -10.37
C TRP A 147 13.60 6.96 -11.59
N ARG A 148 14.02 7.70 -12.63
CA ARG A 148 14.60 7.09 -13.84
C ARG A 148 15.87 6.31 -13.55
N ARG A 149 16.72 6.81 -12.65
CA ARG A 149 17.96 6.13 -12.23
C ARG A 149 17.67 4.82 -11.50
N LEU A 150 16.70 4.80 -10.60
CA LEU A 150 16.41 3.65 -9.73
C LEU A 150 15.51 2.61 -10.41
N PHE A 151 14.51 3.07 -11.14
CA PHE A 151 13.46 2.20 -11.67
C PHE A 151 13.53 2.01 -13.19
N GLY A 152 14.34 2.81 -13.90
CA GLY A 152 14.44 2.75 -15.37
C GLY A 152 13.22 3.28 -16.11
N GLU A 153 12.30 3.97 -15.41
CA GLU A 153 11.04 4.48 -15.92
C GLU A 153 10.96 6.00 -15.69
N ASP A 154 10.13 6.69 -16.46
CA ASP A 154 9.84 8.10 -16.20
C ASP A 154 8.93 8.24 -14.98
N TYR A 155 9.19 9.27 -14.18
CA TYR A 155 8.32 9.57 -13.05
C TYR A 155 6.94 10.03 -13.52
N ALA A 156 5.90 9.46 -12.91
CA ALA A 156 4.54 9.92 -13.08
C ALA A 156 3.87 10.07 -11.70
N PRO A 157 3.14 11.16 -11.45
CA PRO A 157 2.37 11.35 -10.21
C PRO A 157 1.37 10.23 -9.96
N ALA A 158 0.78 9.71 -11.05
CA ALA A 158 -0.18 8.60 -11.00
C ALA A 158 -0.05 7.75 -12.28
N PHE A 159 -0.01 6.43 -12.11
CA PHE A 159 0.24 5.47 -13.20
C PHE A 159 -0.45 4.13 -12.94
N VAL A 160 -0.56 3.30 -13.97
CA VAL A 160 -1.00 1.91 -13.83
C VAL A 160 0.15 0.97 -14.13
N LYS A 161 0.41 0.04 -13.21
CA LYS A 161 1.29 -1.09 -13.42
C LYS A 161 0.46 -2.38 -13.49
N THR A 162 0.77 -3.27 -14.43
CA THR A 162 0.07 -4.54 -14.56
C THR A 162 1.01 -5.69 -14.22
N VAL A 163 0.58 -6.58 -13.33
CA VAL A 163 1.32 -7.79 -12.95
C VAL A 163 0.44 -9.00 -13.20
N LYS A 164 0.87 -9.92 -14.03
CA LYS A 164 0.11 -11.13 -14.40
C LYS A 164 -1.37 -10.85 -14.78
N GLY A 165 -1.59 -9.73 -15.49
CA GLY A 165 -2.93 -9.32 -15.94
C GLY A 165 -3.81 -8.65 -14.87
N TYR A 166 -3.28 -8.41 -13.67
CA TYR A 166 -3.95 -7.64 -12.63
C TYR A 166 -3.43 -6.20 -12.61
N PRO A 167 -4.28 -5.19 -12.80
CA PRO A 167 -3.86 -3.79 -12.79
C PRO A 167 -3.75 -3.24 -11.36
N PHE A 168 -2.72 -2.45 -11.14
CA PHE A 168 -2.43 -1.67 -9.95
C PHE A 168 -2.49 -0.19 -10.32
N PHE A 169 -3.49 0.52 -9.85
CA PHE A 169 -3.64 1.96 -9.96
C PHE A 169 -2.80 2.60 -8.85
N CYS A 170 -1.68 3.17 -9.19
CA CYS A 170 -0.68 3.67 -8.28
C CYS A 170 -0.72 5.20 -8.24
N VAL A 171 -0.77 5.78 -7.06
CA VAL A 171 -0.75 7.23 -6.86
C VAL A 171 0.32 7.58 -5.85
N ASN A 172 1.33 8.31 -6.30
CA ASN A 172 2.40 8.84 -5.46
C ASN A 172 1.82 9.88 -4.48
N PHE A 173 2.43 10.01 -3.31
CA PHE A 173 2.13 11.14 -2.44
C PHE A 173 2.59 12.43 -3.13
N LEU A 174 1.68 13.37 -3.34
CA LEU A 174 1.98 14.62 -4.07
C LEU A 174 2.21 15.76 -3.10
N SER A 175 1.28 15.93 -2.18
CA SER A 175 1.30 16.98 -1.17
C SER A 175 0.22 16.69 -0.11
N TRP A 176 0.14 17.55 0.92
CA TRP A 176 -0.99 17.57 1.84
C TRP A 176 -2.22 18.28 1.27
N ASP A 177 -2.14 18.77 0.03
CA ASP A 177 -3.32 19.22 -0.70
C ASP A 177 -4.14 18.02 -1.16
N LEU A 178 -5.16 17.73 -0.39
CA LEU A 178 -6.04 16.60 -0.62
C LEU A 178 -6.90 16.73 -1.88
N VAL A 179 -7.09 17.94 -2.40
CA VAL A 179 -7.80 18.21 -3.65
C VAL A 179 -6.93 17.80 -4.83
N GLU A 180 -5.65 18.16 -4.81
CA GLU A 180 -4.67 17.75 -5.84
C GLU A 180 -4.55 16.22 -5.90
N HIS A 181 -4.42 15.57 -4.75
CA HIS A 181 -4.34 14.13 -4.68
C HIS A 181 -5.59 13.46 -5.27
N PHE A 182 -6.78 13.92 -4.87
CA PHE A 182 -8.05 13.38 -5.36
C PHE A 182 -8.17 13.55 -6.88
N LYS A 183 -7.81 14.73 -7.40
CA LYS A 183 -7.81 14.99 -8.84
C LYS A 183 -6.88 14.03 -9.59
N ALA A 184 -5.69 13.76 -9.07
CA ALA A 184 -4.76 12.81 -9.69
C ALA A 184 -5.35 11.39 -9.77
N VAL A 185 -6.13 10.98 -8.76
CA VAL A 185 -6.84 9.69 -8.78
C VAL A 185 -7.94 9.70 -9.84
N GLU A 186 -8.81 10.72 -9.88
CA GLU A 186 -9.87 10.81 -10.88
C GLU A 186 -9.32 10.78 -12.30
N ASP A 187 -8.30 11.60 -12.58
CA ASP A 187 -7.66 11.69 -13.89
C ASP A 187 -7.03 10.35 -14.30
N LEU A 188 -6.42 9.61 -13.35
CA LEU A 188 -5.86 8.29 -13.59
C LEU A 188 -6.95 7.29 -13.98
N TYR A 189 -8.02 7.21 -13.19
CA TYR A 189 -9.11 6.26 -13.44
C TYR A 189 -9.87 6.57 -14.73
N ALA A 190 -10.05 7.85 -15.06
CA ALA A 190 -10.66 8.25 -16.33
C ALA A 190 -9.78 7.88 -17.53
N ARG A 191 -8.46 8.12 -17.45
CA ARG A 191 -7.52 7.83 -18.53
C ARG A 191 -7.32 6.33 -18.76
N GLU A 192 -7.38 5.52 -17.71
CA GLU A 192 -7.08 4.08 -17.76
C GLU A 192 -8.33 3.21 -17.53
N ALA A 193 -9.51 3.77 -17.82
CA ALA A 193 -10.80 3.12 -17.52
C ALA A 193 -10.95 1.73 -18.13
N GLU A 194 -10.37 1.51 -19.32
CA GLU A 194 -10.39 0.22 -20.01
C GLU A 194 -9.58 -0.88 -19.29
N LYS A 195 -8.66 -0.50 -18.40
CA LYS A 195 -7.88 -1.44 -17.59
C LYS A 195 -8.64 -1.94 -16.36
N ILE A 196 -9.77 -1.32 -15.99
CA ILE A 196 -10.58 -1.76 -14.84
C ILE A 196 -11.31 -3.05 -15.22
N PRO A 197 -10.97 -4.19 -14.59
CA PRO A 197 -11.55 -5.47 -14.97
C PRO A 197 -12.99 -5.60 -14.48
N LYS A 198 -13.84 -6.26 -15.27
CA LYS A 198 -15.19 -6.62 -14.86
C LYS A 198 -15.18 -7.92 -14.05
N GLY A 199 -15.73 -7.91 -12.84
CA GLY A 199 -15.91 -9.11 -12.03
C GLY A 199 -14.63 -9.78 -11.54
N ARG A 200 -13.50 -9.07 -11.53
CA ARG A 200 -12.21 -9.55 -11.01
C ARG A 200 -11.61 -8.54 -10.05
N PRO A 201 -10.80 -8.98 -9.07
CA PRO A 201 -10.06 -8.06 -8.22
C PRO A 201 -9.10 -7.18 -9.04
N PHE A 202 -8.94 -5.94 -8.62
CA PHE A 202 -7.89 -5.04 -9.05
C PHE A 202 -7.46 -4.16 -7.87
N PHE A 203 -6.31 -3.49 -8.01
CA PHE A 203 -5.65 -2.89 -6.89
C PHE A 203 -5.48 -1.39 -7.07
N HIS A 204 -5.59 -0.66 -5.96
CA HIS A 204 -5.14 0.70 -5.83
C HIS A 204 -4.04 0.76 -4.77
N VAL A 205 -2.99 1.52 -5.03
CA VAL A 205 -1.88 1.70 -4.11
C VAL A 205 -1.63 3.18 -3.91
N GLN A 206 -1.74 3.63 -2.68
CA GLN A 206 -1.42 4.99 -2.24
C GLN A 206 -0.90 4.97 -0.80
N HIS A 207 -0.26 6.04 -0.34
CA HIS A 207 0.29 6.03 1.01
C HIS A 207 -0.77 6.29 2.09
N CYS A 208 -1.52 7.40 2.01
CA CYS A 208 -2.56 7.72 2.98
C CYS A 208 -3.85 6.94 2.66
N HIS A 209 -4.44 6.29 3.66
CA HIS A 209 -5.67 5.52 3.48
C HIS A 209 -6.87 6.42 3.12
N PRO A 210 -7.88 5.92 2.38
CA PRO A 210 -9.14 6.63 2.15
C PRO A 210 -9.86 6.91 3.47
N LYS A 211 -10.40 8.12 3.62
CA LYS A 211 -11.03 8.58 4.87
C LYS A 211 -12.19 7.67 5.29
N GLY A 212 -12.22 7.31 6.57
CA GLY A 212 -13.29 6.48 7.13
C GLY A 212 -13.18 5.00 6.77
N THR A 213 -12.01 4.56 6.27
CA THR A 213 -11.71 3.16 6.00
C THR A 213 -10.75 2.57 7.03
N CYS A 214 -9.66 1.94 6.62
CA CYS A 214 -8.65 1.45 7.56
C CYS A 214 -7.84 2.61 8.15
N GLY A 215 -7.50 2.52 9.43
CA GLY A 215 -6.77 3.56 10.14
C GLY A 215 -7.65 4.69 10.69
N ALA A 216 -7.11 5.48 11.61
CA ALA A 216 -7.88 6.51 12.34
C ALA A 216 -7.49 7.95 12.00
N LYS A 217 -6.29 8.25 11.46
CA LYS A 217 -5.81 9.63 11.26
C LYS A 217 -4.68 9.72 10.22
N PRO A 218 -4.54 10.91 9.65
CA PRO A 218 -5.48 11.52 8.74
C PRO A 218 -5.53 10.69 7.47
N GLY A 219 -6.71 10.35 7.02
CA GLY A 219 -6.90 9.69 5.73
C GLY A 219 -6.89 10.71 4.59
N ALA A 220 -6.82 10.22 3.37
CA ALA A 220 -7.14 10.99 2.18
C ALA A 220 -8.59 11.51 2.24
N PRO A 221 -8.98 12.53 1.46
CA PRO A 221 -10.26 13.24 1.63
C PRO A 221 -11.48 12.34 1.45
N ALA A 222 -12.61 12.73 2.04
CA ALA A 222 -13.87 12.01 1.92
C ALA A 222 -14.32 11.76 0.46
N PRO A 223 -14.19 12.71 -0.48
CA PRO A 223 -14.51 12.47 -1.89
C PRO A 223 -13.82 11.28 -2.51
N LEU A 224 -12.58 10.97 -2.09
CA LEU A 224 -11.87 9.79 -2.57
C LEU A 224 -12.57 8.48 -2.18
N THR A 225 -13.05 8.39 -0.94
CA THR A 225 -13.78 7.19 -0.48
C THR A 225 -15.09 7.01 -1.24
N GLU A 226 -15.81 8.09 -1.49
CA GLU A 226 -17.06 8.09 -2.30
C GLU A 226 -16.75 7.65 -3.74
N PHE A 227 -15.70 8.19 -4.35
CA PHE A 227 -15.27 7.81 -5.69
C PHE A 227 -14.90 6.33 -5.77
N MET A 228 -14.07 5.84 -4.85
CA MET A 228 -13.67 4.43 -4.81
C MET A 228 -14.84 3.47 -4.56
N SER A 229 -15.90 3.94 -3.91
CA SER A 229 -17.10 3.13 -3.62
C SER A 229 -17.87 2.67 -4.87
N GLN A 230 -17.54 3.21 -6.03
CA GLN A 230 -18.08 2.75 -7.32
C GLN A 230 -17.47 1.41 -7.77
N PHE A 231 -16.36 0.97 -7.17
CA PHE A 231 -15.55 -0.17 -7.62
C PHE A 231 -15.58 -1.30 -6.60
N GLN A 232 -16.57 -2.18 -6.67
CA GLN A 232 -16.81 -3.23 -5.67
C GLN A 232 -15.66 -4.25 -5.51
N ASN A 233 -14.90 -4.52 -6.58
CA ASN A 233 -13.79 -5.48 -6.58
C ASN A 233 -12.42 -4.81 -6.36
N LEU A 234 -12.42 -3.54 -6.00
CA LEU A 234 -11.22 -2.79 -5.67
C LEU A 234 -10.65 -3.22 -4.32
N VAL A 235 -9.35 -3.45 -4.28
CA VAL A 235 -8.54 -3.57 -3.06
C VAL A 235 -7.56 -2.40 -3.01
N CYS A 236 -7.70 -1.54 -2.00
CA CYS A 236 -6.80 -0.41 -1.77
C CYS A 236 -5.77 -0.77 -0.70
N PHE A 237 -4.50 -0.76 -1.03
CA PHE A 237 -3.38 -0.87 -0.09
C PHE A 237 -2.88 0.52 0.31
N SER A 238 -2.67 0.72 1.61
CA SER A 238 -2.16 1.97 2.16
C SER A 238 -1.29 1.75 3.40
N GLY A 239 -0.45 2.71 3.73
CA GLY A 239 0.40 2.75 4.92
C GLY A 239 0.01 3.88 5.87
N HIS A 240 1.01 4.67 6.26
CA HIS A 240 0.89 5.94 7.00
C HIS A 240 0.45 5.83 8.46
N SER A 241 -0.52 5.02 8.79
CA SER A 241 -1.07 4.95 10.14
C SER A 241 -0.20 4.17 11.12
N HIS A 242 0.68 3.29 10.61
CA HIS A 242 1.49 2.35 11.39
C HIS A 242 0.67 1.47 12.35
N TYR A 243 -0.63 1.30 12.11
CA TYR A 243 -1.40 0.40 12.95
C TYR A 243 -0.92 -1.03 12.80
N SER A 244 -0.80 -1.71 13.94
CA SER A 244 -0.55 -3.13 13.95
C SER A 244 -1.60 -3.86 13.12
N LEU A 245 -1.18 -4.85 12.35
CA LEU A 245 -2.10 -5.76 11.67
C LEU A 245 -2.91 -6.63 12.67
N GLU A 246 -2.62 -6.55 13.96
CA GLU A 246 -3.46 -7.11 15.03
C GLU A 246 -4.70 -6.28 15.30
N ASP A 247 -4.70 -5.02 14.88
CA ASP A 247 -5.83 -4.12 15.01
C ASP A 247 -6.83 -4.35 13.88
N ASP A 248 -8.09 -4.63 14.22
CA ASP A 248 -9.15 -4.83 13.23
C ASP A 248 -9.37 -3.60 12.33
N ARG A 249 -8.98 -2.41 12.80
CA ARG A 249 -8.99 -1.19 11.99
C ARG A 249 -7.98 -1.21 10.83
N SER A 250 -7.06 -2.15 10.79
CA SER A 250 -6.14 -2.34 9.67
C SER A 250 -6.81 -2.92 8.42
N PHE A 251 -8.04 -3.44 8.56
CA PHE A 251 -8.78 -4.03 7.47
C PHE A 251 -10.23 -3.52 7.47
N TRP A 252 -10.62 -2.81 6.44
CA TRP A 252 -11.97 -2.30 6.26
C TRP A 252 -12.62 -2.90 5.01
N ARG A 253 -13.85 -3.38 5.15
CA ARG A 253 -14.66 -3.90 4.05
C ARG A 253 -16.00 -3.19 3.99
N GLY A 254 -16.14 -2.28 3.06
CA GLY A 254 -17.37 -1.55 2.74
C GLY A 254 -17.77 -1.80 1.30
N ALA A 255 -18.00 -0.73 0.53
CA ALA A 255 -18.29 -0.81 -0.91
C ALA A 255 -17.09 -1.40 -1.69
N PHE A 256 -15.87 -1.10 -1.26
CA PHE A 256 -14.61 -1.71 -1.69
C PHE A 256 -13.86 -2.28 -0.46
N THR A 257 -12.65 -2.78 -0.63
CA THR A 257 -11.80 -3.23 0.47
C THR A 257 -10.61 -2.28 0.63
N SER A 258 -10.34 -1.83 1.85
CA SER A 258 -9.16 -1.03 2.19
C SER A 258 -8.34 -1.76 3.24
N VAL A 259 -7.02 -1.86 3.01
CA VAL A 259 -6.09 -2.61 3.85
C VAL A 259 -4.88 -1.75 4.17
N ASN A 260 -4.66 -1.53 5.47
CA ASN A 260 -3.42 -0.94 5.96
C ASN A 260 -2.32 -2.01 5.98
N THR A 261 -1.10 -1.63 5.62
CA THR A 261 0.02 -2.55 5.44
C THR A 261 1.02 -2.54 6.60
N ALA A 262 0.64 -1.91 7.72
CA ALA A 262 1.48 -1.71 8.91
C ALA A 262 2.80 -0.96 8.62
N THR A 263 3.93 -1.46 9.10
CA THR A 263 5.23 -0.82 8.99
C THR A 263 6.34 -1.84 9.21
N LEU A 264 7.54 -1.56 8.75
CA LEU A 264 8.72 -2.36 9.07
C LEU A 264 9.48 -1.87 10.31
N GLN A 265 9.04 -0.78 10.96
CA GLN A 265 9.73 -0.16 12.10
C GLN A 265 9.00 -0.32 13.43
N HIS A 266 7.90 0.40 13.58
CA HIS A 266 7.14 0.41 14.81
C HIS A 266 5.65 0.41 14.49
N VAL A 267 4.89 -0.27 15.32
CA VAL A 267 3.43 -0.30 15.18
C VAL A 267 2.76 0.42 16.35
N TRP A 268 1.58 0.95 16.09
CA TRP A 268 0.64 1.34 17.11
C TRP A 268 -0.31 0.16 17.38
N ARG A 269 -0.37 -0.28 18.63
CA ARG A 269 -1.26 -1.35 19.04
C ARG A 269 -2.69 -0.86 19.24
N PRO A 270 -3.70 -1.76 19.34
CA PRO A 270 -5.09 -1.39 19.56
C PRO A 270 -5.33 -0.56 20.83
N ASP A 271 -4.52 -0.77 21.86
CA ASP A 271 -4.55 -0.04 23.14
C ASP A 271 -3.88 1.35 23.06
N GLY A 272 -3.33 1.72 21.90
CA GLY A 272 -2.63 2.98 21.70
C GLY A 272 -1.16 2.97 22.09
N THR A 273 -0.62 1.84 22.54
CA THR A 273 0.81 1.73 22.85
C THR A 273 1.64 1.60 21.58
N LYS A 274 2.86 2.12 21.62
CA LYS A 274 3.84 2.03 20.53
C LYS A 274 4.81 0.89 20.78
N GLU A 275 4.89 -0.04 19.85
CA GLU A 275 5.87 -1.12 19.90
C GLU A 275 6.95 -0.93 18.81
N LEU A 276 8.19 -0.85 19.27
CA LEU A 276 9.37 -0.66 18.40
C LEU A 276 9.86 -2.01 17.84
N ASN A 277 10.51 -1.95 16.68
CA ASN A 277 11.12 -3.12 16.03
C ASN A 277 10.12 -4.26 15.86
N PHE A 278 8.94 -3.93 15.37
CA PHE A 278 7.87 -4.89 15.13
C PHE A 278 7.47 -4.90 13.64
N PRO A 279 8.37 -5.38 12.77
CA PRO A 279 8.14 -5.37 11.32
C PRO A 279 6.99 -6.31 10.96
N GLN A 280 5.99 -5.76 10.29
CA GLN A 280 4.83 -6.49 9.80
C GLN A 280 4.60 -6.22 8.32
N GLY A 281 3.89 -7.11 7.66
CA GLY A 281 3.46 -7.00 6.28
C GLY A 281 2.46 -8.10 5.93
N LEU A 282 2.05 -8.15 4.68
CA LEU A 282 1.05 -9.09 4.20
C LEU A 282 1.63 -10.03 3.15
N LEU A 283 1.16 -11.28 3.17
CA LEU A 283 1.20 -12.16 2.02
C LEU A 283 -0.23 -12.24 1.47
N VAL A 284 -0.39 -11.85 0.21
CA VAL A 284 -1.72 -11.81 -0.44
C VAL A 284 -1.74 -12.79 -1.60
N ARG A 285 -2.76 -13.61 -1.66
CA ARG A 285 -3.01 -14.54 -2.77
C ARG A 285 -4.28 -14.14 -3.48
N VAL A 286 -4.22 -14.12 -4.80
CA VAL A 286 -5.29 -13.58 -5.66
C VAL A 286 -5.72 -14.62 -6.67
N TRP A 287 -7.02 -14.79 -6.80
CA TRP A 287 -7.70 -15.56 -7.86
C TRP A 287 -8.67 -14.64 -8.59
N PRO A 288 -9.22 -15.06 -9.73
CA PRO A 288 -10.13 -14.21 -10.49
C PRO A 288 -11.39 -13.77 -9.72
N ASP A 289 -11.81 -14.56 -8.74
CA ASP A 289 -13.04 -14.37 -7.97
C ASP A 289 -12.81 -14.17 -6.46
N PHE A 290 -11.54 -14.06 -6.03
CA PHE A 290 -11.23 -14.17 -4.60
C PHE A 290 -9.86 -13.59 -4.26
N VAL A 291 -9.73 -12.97 -3.09
CA VAL A 291 -8.45 -12.52 -2.53
C VAL A 291 -8.33 -12.99 -1.09
N HIS A 292 -7.19 -13.57 -0.76
CA HIS A 292 -6.85 -14.03 0.57
C HIS A 292 -5.66 -13.24 1.11
N PHE A 293 -5.77 -12.78 2.35
CA PHE A 293 -4.77 -11.96 3.03
C PHE A 293 -4.26 -12.69 4.26
N GLU A 294 -2.95 -12.75 4.41
CA GLU A 294 -2.27 -13.29 5.57
C GLU A 294 -1.38 -12.23 6.18
N ARG A 295 -1.54 -11.99 7.47
CA ARG A 295 -0.62 -11.16 8.24
C ARG A 295 0.69 -11.89 8.50
N ARG A 296 1.80 -11.18 8.38
CA ARG A 296 3.13 -11.68 8.67
C ARG A 296 3.85 -10.82 9.70
N ASN A 297 4.42 -11.46 10.70
CA ASN A 297 5.28 -10.84 11.70
C ASN A 297 6.73 -11.23 11.39
N PHE A 298 7.51 -10.29 10.89
CA PHE A 298 8.88 -10.57 10.46
C PHE A 298 9.90 -10.55 11.61
N ARG A 299 9.54 -10.07 12.80
CA ARG A 299 10.35 -10.28 14.01
C ARG A 299 10.56 -11.77 14.27
N ASP A 300 9.54 -12.56 14.02
CA ASP A 300 9.51 -14.00 14.23
C ASP A 300 9.69 -14.78 12.91
N GLY A 301 10.51 -14.26 12.00
CA GLY A 301 10.84 -14.94 10.74
C GLY A 301 9.67 -15.09 9.77
N GLY A 302 8.75 -14.15 9.75
CA GLY A 302 7.57 -14.18 8.88
C GLY A 302 6.47 -15.09 9.41
N ARG A 303 6.40 -15.29 10.73
CA ARG A 303 5.38 -16.09 11.38
C ARG A 303 3.99 -15.64 10.98
N PHE A 304 3.17 -16.62 10.66
CA PHE A 304 1.77 -16.44 10.37
C PHE A 304 0.93 -16.49 11.64
N ASP A 305 -0.09 -15.62 11.73
CA ASP A 305 -1.10 -15.68 12.74
C ASP A 305 -2.45 -16.02 12.11
N PRO A 306 -2.93 -17.27 12.24
CA PRO A 306 -4.17 -17.73 11.60
C PRO A 306 -5.42 -16.99 12.10
N ALA A 307 -5.38 -16.37 13.27
CA ALA A 307 -6.50 -15.58 13.77
C ALA A 307 -6.77 -14.32 12.95
N TRP A 308 -5.82 -13.92 12.10
CA TRP A 308 -5.92 -12.75 11.25
C TRP A 308 -5.97 -13.07 9.75
N GLU A 309 -6.40 -14.19 9.34
CA GLU A 309 -6.76 -14.41 7.93
C GLU A 309 -7.99 -13.60 7.55
N ARG A 310 -7.96 -12.98 6.39
CA ARG A 310 -9.10 -12.26 5.81
C ARG A 310 -9.29 -12.70 4.37
N GLU A 311 -10.54 -12.83 3.99
CA GLU A 311 -10.93 -13.29 2.67
C GLU A 311 -12.01 -12.38 2.09
N ILE A 312 -11.86 -12.06 0.81
CA ILE A 312 -12.88 -11.36 0.05
C ILE A 312 -13.18 -12.12 -1.23
N GLY A 313 -14.45 -12.45 -1.44
CA GLY A 313 -14.97 -12.89 -2.73
C GLY A 313 -15.46 -11.69 -3.54
N ASN A 314 -15.54 -11.84 -4.86
CA ASN A 314 -16.17 -10.85 -5.73
C ASN A 314 -17.64 -10.61 -5.32
N LYS A 315 -18.06 -9.36 -5.44
CA LYS A 315 -19.47 -8.96 -5.19
C LYS A 315 -20.26 -9.00 -6.47
#